data_a4316a37932df94c6fc5b4b956ecb446
#
_entry.id   a4316a37932df94c6fc5b4b956ecb446
#
_cell.length_a   1.000
_cell.length_b   1.000
_cell.length_c   1.000
_cell.angle_alpha   90.00
_cell.angle_beta   90.00
_cell.angle_gamma   90.00
#
_symmetry.space_group_name_H-M   'P 1'
#
loop_
_entity.id
_entity.type
_entity.pdbx_description
1 polymer ?
#
loop_
_entity_poly.entity_id
_entity_poly.type
_entity_poly.pdbx_seq_one_letter_code
_entity_poly.pdbx_strand_id
1 'polypeptide(L)'
;MVDSHFAPKATTCPYHQGRDERKSALPPAAEAGAIVVQSFGLARQILRSDGVRQAGFRADMLERFGKREHAPVLYQAGEAHQKQRSAIARFFTPKIVSGRYRALMERLSDRLVERLRTAGRTRLDQMSLEIAVAVAAEIVGLTESRLPRMARRLNRFFTATGQHRNPLVAFGVFVLSQYCVLQFYFWDVRPAIRARRRSPREDVISHLIARGRSHREILTECLMYGAAGMATTREFIVMAAWHLFERNELKARFLGGDEPERIAILEEILRLEPVVGALYRRADHDLALEDAGETFHIPAGSLLALDVRGANADSIAGDCPHQLDPDRARAGVPASLISFGDGPHRCPGATIALQEAAIFLDRLFRVPGISLENVPALTWNPTIAGYELRGAIVTAD
;
A
#
# COMPACT_ATOMS: atom_id res chain seq x y z
N MET A 1 24.06 2.42 -20.62
CA MET A 1 24.47 1.38 -19.67
C MET A 1 24.06 1.89 -18.32
N VAL A 2 23.07 1.26 -17.67
CA VAL A 2 22.69 1.63 -16.30
C VAL A 2 23.78 1.04 -15.43
N ASP A 3 24.54 1.90 -14.75
CA ASP A 3 25.65 1.49 -13.91
C ASP A 3 25.15 0.54 -12.81
N SER A 4 25.78 -0.64 -12.74
CA SER A 4 25.52 -1.71 -11.77
C SER A 4 25.90 -1.35 -10.31
N HIS A 5 26.22 -0.10 -10.03
CA HIS A 5 26.76 0.36 -8.75
C HIS A 5 25.74 0.49 -7.62
N PHE A 6 24.45 0.41 -7.91
CA PHE A 6 23.37 0.52 -6.92
C PHE A 6 22.77 -0.83 -6.52
N ALA A 7 23.42 -1.93 -6.91
CA ALA A 7 22.96 -3.29 -6.60
C ALA A 7 23.25 -3.68 -5.13
N PRO A 8 22.41 -4.51 -4.51
CA PRO A 8 22.70 -5.04 -3.18
C PRO A 8 23.93 -5.93 -3.22
N LYS A 9 24.66 -6.01 -2.10
CA LYS A 9 25.80 -6.94 -1.97
C LYS A 9 25.32 -8.36 -2.20
N ALA A 10 26.05 -9.13 -3.00
CA ALA A 10 25.77 -10.54 -3.22
C ALA A 10 25.80 -11.31 -1.88
N THR A 11 24.71 -12.00 -1.59
CA THR A 11 24.65 -12.89 -0.40
C THR A 11 24.89 -14.33 -0.82
N THR A 12 25.54 -15.10 0.03
CA THR A 12 25.78 -16.55 -0.17
C THR A 12 24.57 -17.40 0.27
N CYS A 13 23.43 -16.79 0.47
CA CYS A 13 22.22 -17.42 0.98
C CYS A 13 21.71 -18.53 0.03
N PRO A 14 21.59 -19.79 0.49
CA PRO A 14 21.12 -20.90 -0.33
C PRO A 14 19.63 -20.74 -0.76
N TYR A 15 18.89 -19.88 -0.08
CA TYR A 15 17.48 -19.56 -0.41
C TYR A 15 17.34 -18.56 -1.57
N HIS A 16 18.44 -18.09 -2.16
CA HIS A 16 18.40 -17.20 -3.33
C HIS A 16 17.64 -17.84 -4.52
N GLN A 17 17.69 -19.17 -4.62
CA GLN A 17 17.01 -19.97 -5.65
C GLN A 17 15.64 -20.52 -5.19
N GLY A 18 15.28 -20.38 -3.91
CA GLY A 18 14.08 -20.98 -3.31
C GLY A 18 12.90 -20.03 -3.14
N ARG A 19 13.01 -18.80 -3.65
CA ARG A 19 11.87 -17.88 -3.64
C ARG A 19 10.81 -18.40 -4.60
N ASP A 20 9.58 -18.49 -4.12
CA ASP A 20 8.46 -18.95 -4.93
C ASP A 20 8.18 -17.93 -6.05
N GLU A 21 8.61 -18.25 -7.27
CA GLU A 21 8.45 -17.40 -8.45
C GLU A 21 6.98 -17.06 -8.74
N ARG A 22 6.05 -17.93 -8.32
CA ARG A 22 4.60 -17.66 -8.46
C ARG A 22 4.14 -16.46 -7.64
N LYS A 23 4.81 -16.18 -6.50
CA LYS A 23 4.55 -15.04 -5.62
C LYS A 23 5.42 -13.83 -5.96
N SER A 24 6.36 -13.99 -6.89
CA SER A 24 7.32 -12.99 -7.29
C SER A 24 6.78 -12.13 -8.40
N ALA A 25 6.04 -11.06 -8.09
CA ALA A 25 5.81 -10.00 -9.06
C ALA A 25 7.12 -9.26 -9.29
N LEU A 26 7.80 -9.55 -10.38
CA LEU A 26 8.88 -8.68 -10.82
C LEU A 26 8.27 -7.37 -11.29
N PRO A 27 8.69 -6.22 -10.74
CA PRO A 27 8.27 -4.95 -11.31
C PRO A 27 8.70 -4.90 -12.77
N PRO A 28 7.91 -4.28 -13.66
CA PRO A 28 8.40 -3.96 -14.99
C PRO A 28 9.67 -3.15 -14.85
N ALA A 29 10.54 -3.20 -15.85
CA ALA A 29 11.75 -2.38 -15.87
C ALA A 29 11.41 -0.94 -15.46
N ALA A 30 12.24 -0.34 -14.64
CA ALA A 30 12.07 1.04 -14.21
C ALA A 30 11.88 1.96 -15.44
N GLU A 31 11.22 3.09 -15.26
CA GLU A 31 11.03 4.06 -16.34
C GLU A 31 12.38 4.36 -16.99
N ALA A 32 12.39 4.47 -18.33
CA ALA A 32 13.62 4.70 -19.09
C ALA A 32 14.34 5.95 -18.57
N GLY A 33 15.62 5.80 -18.23
CA GLY A 33 16.46 6.86 -17.67
C GLY A 33 16.34 7.04 -16.14
N ALA A 34 15.56 6.20 -15.43
CA ALA A 34 15.56 6.19 -13.98
C ALA A 34 16.81 5.47 -13.43
N ILE A 35 17.40 6.05 -12.39
CA ILE A 35 18.46 5.41 -11.59
C ILE A 35 17.79 4.44 -10.63
N VAL A 36 18.10 3.15 -10.75
CA VAL A 36 17.55 2.09 -9.89
C VAL A 36 18.40 1.96 -8.63
N VAL A 37 17.76 2.04 -7.46
CA VAL A 37 18.42 1.93 -6.16
C VAL A 37 17.90 0.68 -5.44
N GLN A 38 18.78 -0.29 -5.20
CA GLN A 38 18.49 -1.57 -4.53
C GLN A 38 19.16 -1.69 -3.15
N SER A 39 20.10 -0.79 -2.81
CA SER A 39 20.68 -0.72 -1.46
C SER A 39 19.66 -0.14 -0.48
N PHE A 40 19.48 -0.80 0.67
CA PHE A 40 18.67 -0.30 1.78
C PHE A 40 19.25 1.02 2.34
N GLY A 41 20.58 1.10 2.48
CA GLY A 41 21.25 2.28 2.99
C GLY A 41 20.98 3.52 2.16
N LEU A 42 21.19 3.43 0.84
CA LEU A 42 20.92 4.51 -0.11
C LEU A 42 19.42 4.83 -0.20
N ALA A 43 18.56 3.82 -0.28
CA ALA A 43 17.12 4.05 -0.35
C ALA A 43 16.60 4.80 0.88
N ARG A 44 17.10 4.47 2.06
CA ARG A 44 16.73 5.14 3.31
C ARG A 44 17.23 6.59 3.37
N GLN A 45 18.47 6.85 2.92
CA GLN A 45 19.02 8.20 2.84
C GLN A 45 18.18 9.06 1.88
N ILE A 46 17.87 8.54 0.69
CA ILE A 46 17.02 9.23 -0.31
C ILE A 46 15.62 9.52 0.26
N LEU A 47 14.97 8.54 0.92
CA LEU A 47 13.64 8.72 1.49
C LEU A 47 13.59 9.75 2.62
N ARG A 48 14.71 10.03 3.28
CA ARG A 48 14.86 11.00 4.38
C ARG A 48 15.43 12.33 3.94
N SER A 49 15.94 12.43 2.71
CA SER A 49 16.55 13.64 2.18
C SER A 49 15.50 14.71 1.89
N ASP A 50 15.82 15.96 2.23
CA ASP A 50 15.06 17.14 1.84
C ASP A 50 15.33 17.53 0.38
N GLY A 51 16.36 16.94 -0.23
CA GLY A 51 16.78 17.19 -1.62
C GLY A 51 16.00 16.41 -2.68
N VAL A 52 14.92 15.73 -2.29
CA VAL A 52 14.10 14.96 -3.23
C VAL A 52 12.62 15.24 -3.04
N ARG A 53 11.87 15.11 -4.15
CA ARG A 53 10.41 15.18 -4.13
C ARG A 53 9.79 13.89 -4.63
N GLN A 54 8.51 13.68 -4.28
CA GLN A 54 7.71 12.57 -4.77
C GLN A 54 7.56 12.61 -6.30
N ALA A 55 7.84 11.49 -6.98
CA ALA A 55 7.78 11.37 -8.43
C ALA A 55 6.90 10.22 -8.95
N GLY A 56 6.39 9.35 -8.09
CA GLY A 56 5.49 8.26 -8.45
C GLY A 56 4.00 8.64 -8.42
N PHE A 57 3.13 7.67 -8.71
CA PHE A 57 1.69 7.81 -8.64
C PHE A 57 1.11 8.95 -9.49
N ARG A 58 1.64 9.17 -10.70
CA ARG A 58 1.24 10.25 -11.63
C ARG A 58 1.51 11.66 -11.10
N ALA A 59 2.59 11.84 -10.34
CA ALA A 59 3.03 13.15 -9.87
C ALA A 59 3.12 14.18 -11.02
N ASP A 60 3.61 13.74 -12.20
CA ASP A 60 3.73 14.58 -13.40
C ASP A 60 2.39 15.15 -13.90
N MET A 61 1.29 14.41 -13.73
CA MET A 61 -0.05 14.93 -14.07
C MET A 61 -0.47 16.06 -13.12
N LEU A 62 -0.16 15.93 -11.84
CA LEU A 62 -0.51 16.97 -10.86
C LEU A 62 0.37 18.22 -11.03
N GLU A 63 1.63 18.05 -11.40
CA GLU A 63 2.53 19.17 -11.73
C GLU A 63 2.01 20.00 -12.93
N ARG A 64 1.37 19.35 -13.91
CA ARG A 64 0.78 20.03 -15.09
C ARG A 64 -0.53 20.75 -14.80
N PHE A 65 -1.33 20.30 -13.82
CA PHE A 65 -2.72 20.75 -13.64
C PHE A 65 -2.99 21.55 -12.37
N GLY A 66 -2.02 21.75 -11.46
CA GLY A 66 -2.31 22.36 -10.17
C GLY A 66 -1.23 23.22 -9.57
N LYS A 67 -1.66 24.22 -8.78
CA LYS A 67 -0.76 24.92 -7.86
C LYS A 67 -0.36 23.94 -6.76
N ARG A 68 0.94 23.80 -6.48
CA ARG A 68 1.51 22.90 -5.46
C ARG A 68 0.92 23.10 -4.06
N GLU A 69 0.48 24.31 -3.73
CA GLU A 69 -0.10 24.68 -2.43
C GLU A 69 -1.37 23.90 -2.05
N HIS A 70 -2.08 23.35 -3.04
CA HIS A 70 -3.32 22.60 -2.84
C HIS A 70 -3.23 21.13 -3.28
N ALA A 71 -2.02 20.66 -3.54
CA ALA A 71 -1.79 19.25 -3.87
C ALA A 71 -2.15 18.35 -2.67
N PRO A 72 -2.57 17.09 -2.90
CA PRO A 72 -2.71 16.09 -1.85
C PRO A 72 -1.40 15.91 -1.06
N VAL A 73 -1.52 15.51 0.20
CA VAL A 73 -0.38 15.39 1.11
C VAL A 73 0.78 14.56 0.54
N LEU A 74 0.49 13.55 -0.26
CA LEU A 74 1.49 12.68 -0.90
C LEU A 74 2.46 13.45 -1.80
N TYR A 75 2.02 14.54 -2.44
CA TYR A 75 2.80 15.31 -3.42
C TYR A 75 3.35 16.62 -2.87
N GLN A 76 3.09 16.92 -1.60
CA GLN A 76 3.68 18.05 -0.92
C GLN A 76 5.08 17.69 -0.43
N ALA A 77 5.93 18.72 -0.24
CA ALA A 77 7.26 18.58 0.33
C ALA A 77 7.49 19.69 1.39
N GLY A 78 8.53 19.55 2.19
CA GLY A 78 8.95 20.53 3.18
C GLY A 78 7.88 20.87 4.22
N GLU A 79 7.81 22.15 4.61
CA GLU A 79 6.92 22.62 5.68
C GLU A 79 5.42 22.39 5.39
N ALA A 80 4.99 22.57 4.14
CA ALA A 80 3.60 22.33 3.73
C ALA A 80 3.19 20.87 3.97
N HIS A 81 4.06 19.93 3.60
CA HIS A 81 3.88 18.51 3.88
C HIS A 81 3.80 18.24 5.38
N GLN A 82 4.77 18.73 6.16
CA GLN A 82 4.81 18.52 7.62
C GLN A 82 3.54 19.02 8.30
N LYS A 83 3.08 20.21 7.94
CA LYS A 83 1.85 20.82 8.50
C LYS A 83 0.61 19.98 8.18
N GLN A 84 0.46 19.52 6.95
CA GLN A 84 -0.70 18.70 6.56
C GLN A 84 -0.58 17.30 7.16
N ARG A 85 0.61 16.69 7.14
CA ARG A 85 0.89 15.38 7.73
C ARG A 85 0.58 15.34 9.23
N SER A 86 1.06 16.33 10.01
CA SER A 86 0.79 16.44 11.43
C SER A 86 -0.71 16.60 11.72
N ALA A 87 -1.40 17.35 10.88
CA ALA A 87 -2.85 17.59 11.05
C ALA A 87 -3.70 16.32 10.87
N ILE A 88 -3.28 15.38 10.02
CA ILE A 88 -3.98 14.11 9.78
C ILE A 88 -3.45 12.96 10.66
N ALA A 89 -2.27 13.10 11.26
CA ALA A 89 -1.62 12.04 12.04
C ALA A 89 -2.53 11.51 13.17
N ARG A 90 -3.36 12.37 13.75
CA ARG A 90 -4.31 11.99 14.81
C ARG A 90 -5.26 10.86 14.43
N PHE A 91 -5.62 10.71 13.12
CA PHE A 91 -6.51 9.64 12.64
C PHE A 91 -5.80 8.28 12.54
N PHE A 92 -4.47 8.26 12.65
CA PHE A 92 -3.62 7.09 12.43
C PHE A 92 -2.82 6.68 13.69
N THR A 93 -3.11 7.29 14.84
CA THR A 93 -2.39 6.96 16.09
C THR A 93 -2.71 5.54 16.54
N PRO A 94 -1.74 4.80 17.14
CA PRO A 94 -1.98 3.45 17.65
C PRO A 94 -3.18 3.38 18.59
N LYS A 95 -3.40 4.40 19.43
CA LYS A 95 -4.55 4.48 20.34
C LYS A 95 -5.90 4.51 19.61
N ILE A 96 -6.02 5.26 18.52
CA ILE A 96 -7.24 5.31 17.72
C ILE A 96 -7.44 3.99 16.96
N VAL A 97 -6.36 3.43 16.44
CA VAL A 97 -6.38 2.17 15.69
C VAL A 97 -6.81 1.01 16.58
N SER A 98 -6.17 0.86 17.75
CA SER A 98 -6.48 -0.24 18.70
C SER A 98 -7.83 -0.07 19.41
N GLY A 99 -8.36 1.12 19.49
CA GLY A 99 -9.68 1.40 20.06
C GLY A 99 -10.79 1.40 19.00
N ARG A 100 -10.97 2.55 18.35
CA ARG A 100 -12.11 2.80 17.45
C ARG A 100 -12.15 1.87 16.22
N TYR A 101 -11.01 1.71 15.53
CA TYR A 101 -11.01 0.95 14.28
C TYR A 101 -10.96 -0.55 14.52
N ARG A 102 -10.35 -1.02 15.61
CA ARG A 102 -10.32 -2.44 15.95
C ARG A 102 -11.73 -3.05 16.02
N ALA A 103 -12.63 -2.44 16.79
CA ALA A 103 -14.01 -2.95 16.92
C ALA A 103 -14.75 -2.97 15.57
N LEU A 104 -14.44 -2.06 14.65
CA LEU A 104 -14.96 -2.10 13.29
C LEU A 104 -14.36 -3.27 12.49
N MET A 105 -13.04 -3.46 12.54
CA MET A 105 -12.33 -4.54 11.85
C MET A 105 -12.85 -5.92 12.31
N GLU A 106 -13.02 -6.11 13.60
CA GLU A 106 -13.55 -7.34 14.18
C GLU A 106 -14.97 -7.65 13.68
N ARG A 107 -15.90 -6.69 13.80
CA ARG A 107 -17.29 -6.86 13.31
C ARG A 107 -17.36 -7.13 11.81
N LEU A 108 -16.52 -6.48 11.01
CA LEU A 108 -16.46 -6.69 9.57
C LEU A 108 -15.91 -8.07 9.23
N SER A 109 -14.84 -8.48 9.91
CA SER A 109 -14.23 -9.81 9.73
C SER A 109 -15.21 -10.92 10.07
N ASP A 110 -15.89 -10.81 11.22
CA ASP A 110 -16.91 -11.78 11.63
C ASP A 110 -18.05 -11.90 10.61
N ARG A 111 -18.54 -10.77 10.09
CA ARG A 111 -19.57 -10.75 9.03
C ARG A 111 -19.11 -11.40 7.73
N LEU A 112 -17.87 -11.11 7.31
CA LEU A 112 -17.32 -11.67 6.09
C LEU A 112 -17.11 -13.18 6.19
N VAL A 113 -16.61 -13.62 7.33
CA VAL A 113 -16.40 -15.05 7.63
C VAL A 113 -17.73 -15.80 7.74
N GLU A 114 -18.75 -15.21 8.38
CA GLU A 114 -20.07 -15.84 8.45
C GLU A 114 -20.73 -15.96 7.08
N ARG A 115 -20.53 -14.96 6.21
CA ARG A 115 -20.98 -15.07 4.82
C ARG A 115 -20.25 -16.18 4.05
N LEU A 116 -18.95 -16.38 4.30
CA LEU A 116 -18.19 -17.52 3.73
C LEU A 116 -18.75 -18.84 4.22
N ARG A 117 -18.98 -19.03 5.55
CA ARG A 117 -19.57 -20.24 6.11
C ARG A 117 -20.92 -20.57 5.50
N THR A 118 -21.79 -19.57 5.34
CA THR A 118 -23.11 -19.74 4.73
C THR A 118 -23.05 -20.10 3.25
N ALA A 119 -22.09 -19.52 2.50
CA ALA A 119 -21.95 -19.73 1.06
C ALA A 119 -21.09 -20.95 0.71
N GLY A 120 -20.31 -21.49 1.65
CA GLY A 120 -19.33 -22.56 1.46
C GLY A 120 -18.14 -22.20 0.58
N ARG A 121 -18.25 -21.13 -0.20
CA ARG A 121 -17.26 -20.73 -1.21
C ARG A 121 -17.32 -19.24 -1.51
N THR A 122 -16.17 -18.57 -1.59
CA THR A 122 -16.12 -17.14 -1.95
C THR A 122 -14.75 -16.72 -2.51
N ARG A 123 -14.68 -15.50 -3.05
CA ARG A 123 -13.44 -14.90 -3.52
C ARG A 123 -12.77 -14.12 -2.39
N LEU A 124 -11.56 -14.56 -2.01
CA LEU A 124 -10.75 -13.92 -0.98
C LEU A 124 -10.39 -12.47 -1.34
N ASP A 125 -10.02 -12.21 -2.60
CA ASP A 125 -9.69 -10.86 -3.08
C ASP A 125 -10.89 -9.90 -3.00
N GLN A 126 -12.13 -10.39 -3.06
CA GLN A 126 -13.32 -9.58 -2.82
C GLN A 126 -13.56 -9.33 -1.33
N MET A 127 -13.39 -10.34 -0.47
CA MET A 127 -13.49 -10.15 0.98
C MET A 127 -12.46 -9.14 1.47
N SER A 128 -11.21 -9.28 1.02
CA SER A 128 -10.12 -8.36 1.36
C SER A 128 -10.38 -6.93 0.87
N LEU A 129 -10.97 -6.76 -0.31
CA LEU A 129 -11.37 -5.43 -0.79
C LEU A 129 -12.50 -4.84 0.05
N GLU A 130 -13.49 -5.64 0.44
CA GLU A 130 -14.63 -5.16 1.23
C GLU A 130 -14.19 -4.65 2.60
N ILE A 131 -13.31 -5.37 3.30
CA ILE A 131 -12.81 -4.91 4.60
C ILE A 131 -11.92 -3.67 4.43
N ALA A 132 -10.98 -3.64 3.48
CA ALA A 132 -10.10 -2.51 3.23
C ALA A 132 -10.89 -1.23 2.88
N VAL A 133 -11.91 -1.35 2.04
CA VAL A 133 -12.80 -0.23 1.70
C VAL A 133 -13.58 0.26 2.91
N ALA A 134 -14.09 -0.64 3.75
CA ALA A 134 -14.91 -0.26 4.90
C ALA A 134 -14.08 0.46 5.97
N VAL A 135 -12.88 -0.03 6.27
CA VAL A 135 -11.96 0.59 7.23
C VAL A 135 -11.50 1.96 6.73
N ALA A 136 -11.04 2.04 5.48
CA ALA A 136 -10.63 3.32 4.90
C ALA A 136 -11.78 4.33 4.80
N ALA A 137 -13.01 3.88 4.47
CA ALA A 137 -14.19 4.74 4.43
C ALA A 137 -14.52 5.34 5.81
N GLU A 138 -14.37 4.59 6.89
CA GLU A 138 -14.58 5.09 8.25
C GLU A 138 -13.55 6.16 8.61
N ILE A 139 -12.28 5.96 8.28
CA ILE A 139 -11.19 6.92 8.54
C ILE A 139 -11.40 8.20 7.76
N VAL A 140 -11.75 8.08 6.49
CA VAL A 140 -11.95 9.21 5.58
C VAL A 140 -13.25 9.95 5.85
N GLY A 141 -14.30 9.24 6.29
CA GLY A 141 -15.64 9.79 6.50
C GLY A 141 -16.60 9.49 5.34
N LEU A 142 -16.33 8.51 4.50
CA LEU A 142 -17.18 8.08 3.36
C LEU A 142 -18.25 7.08 3.79
N THR A 143 -18.92 7.32 4.92
CA THR A 143 -19.86 6.38 5.56
C THR A 143 -21.29 6.47 5.06
N GLU A 144 -21.60 7.43 4.18
CA GLU A 144 -22.95 7.66 3.65
C GLU A 144 -23.27 6.78 2.42
N SER A 145 -22.31 5.98 1.97
CA SER A 145 -22.41 5.15 0.78
C SER A 145 -22.61 3.68 1.10
N ARG A 146 -23.20 2.94 0.16
CA ARG A 146 -23.22 1.48 0.23
C ARG A 146 -21.83 0.95 -0.14
N LEU A 147 -21.09 0.42 0.84
CA LEU A 147 -19.71 -0.04 0.69
C LEU A 147 -19.44 -0.93 -0.55
N PRO A 148 -20.27 -1.96 -0.87
CA PRO A 148 -20.01 -2.81 -2.04
C PRO A 148 -20.11 -2.04 -3.38
N ARG A 149 -20.93 -0.97 -3.45
CA ARG A 149 -21.02 -0.14 -4.64
C ARG A 149 -19.84 0.82 -4.76
N MET A 150 -19.39 1.38 -3.64
CA MET A 150 -18.20 2.24 -3.58
C MET A 150 -16.95 1.45 -3.95
N ALA A 151 -16.76 0.25 -3.38
CA ALA A 151 -15.66 -0.65 -3.71
C ALA A 151 -15.59 -0.94 -5.22
N ARG A 152 -16.73 -1.24 -5.85
CA ARG A 152 -16.79 -1.47 -7.31
C ARG A 152 -16.43 -0.23 -8.14
N ARG A 153 -16.88 0.98 -7.72
CA ARG A 153 -16.53 2.23 -8.42
C ARG A 153 -15.05 2.52 -8.35
N LEU A 154 -14.47 2.41 -7.15
CA LEU A 154 -13.04 2.62 -6.94
C LEU A 154 -12.20 1.58 -7.69
N ASN A 155 -12.57 0.31 -7.62
CA ASN A 155 -11.86 -0.73 -8.37
C ASN A 155 -11.88 -0.46 -9.89
N ARG A 156 -13.02 -0.06 -10.47
CA ARG A 156 -13.10 0.33 -11.89
C ARG A 156 -12.20 1.53 -12.21
N PHE A 157 -12.17 2.52 -11.35
CA PHE A 157 -11.27 3.67 -11.53
C PHE A 157 -9.81 3.24 -11.57
N PHE A 158 -9.35 2.42 -10.61
CA PHE A 158 -7.96 1.98 -10.56
C PHE A 158 -7.57 1.03 -11.70
N THR A 159 -8.48 0.18 -12.15
CA THR A 159 -8.23 -0.69 -13.31
C THR A 159 -8.27 0.04 -14.64
N ALA A 160 -9.04 1.13 -14.76
CA ALA A 160 -9.16 1.93 -15.98
C ALA A 160 -7.96 2.87 -16.22
N THR A 161 -6.98 2.93 -15.34
CA THR A 161 -5.90 3.94 -15.42
C THR A 161 -4.61 3.44 -16.08
N GLY A 162 -4.61 2.32 -16.80
CA GLY A 162 -3.46 1.76 -17.51
C GLY A 162 -2.90 2.68 -18.62
N GLN A 163 -1.61 2.55 -18.92
CA GLN A 163 -0.99 3.20 -20.08
C GLN A 163 -1.31 2.40 -21.34
N HIS A 164 -1.83 3.06 -22.37
CA HIS A 164 -2.15 2.43 -23.65
C HIS A 164 -1.37 3.12 -24.77
N ARG A 165 -0.73 2.32 -25.64
CA ARG A 165 0.01 2.82 -26.81
C ARG A 165 -0.92 3.37 -27.89
N ASN A 166 -2.14 2.85 -27.99
CA ASN A 166 -3.12 3.32 -28.98
C ASN A 166 -3.82 4.58 -28.46
N PRO A 167 -3.77 5.73 -29.17
CA PRO A 167 -4.36 7.00 -28.72
C PRO A 167 -5.88 6.95 -28.58
N LEU A 168 -6.59 6.18 -29.40
CA LEU A 168 -8.05 6.02 -29.29
C LEU A 168 -8.43 5.25 -28.03
N VAL A 169 -7.66 4.18 -27.70
CA VAL A 169 -7.85 3.42 -26.46
C VAL A 169 -7.52 4.30 -25.27
N ALA A 170 -6.42 5.06 -25.32
CA ALA A 170 -6.03 5.99 -24.26
C ALA A 170 -7.10 7.05 -24.01
N PHE A 171 -7.72 7.61 -25.07
CA PHE A 171 -8.82 8.54 -24.96
C PHE A 171 -10.06 7.89 -24.34
N GLY A 172 -10.45 6.70 -24.78
CA GLY A 172 -11.57 5.94 -24.20
C GLY A 172 -11.37 5.65 -22.71
N VAL A 173 -10.16 5.24 -22.33
CA VAL A 173 -9.77 5.01 -20.93
C VAL A 173 -9.82 6.32 -20.12
N PHE A 174 -9.36 7.42 -20.69
CA PHE A 174 -9.47 8.74 -20.06
C PHE A 174 -10.92 9.12 -19.78
N VAL A 175 -11.81 9.01 -20.78
CA VAL A 175 -13.25 9.30 -20.63
C VAL A 175 -13.88 8.40 -19.57
N LEU A 176 -13.58 7.10 -19.58
CA LEU A 176 -14.06 6.16 -18.58
C LEU A 176 -13.56 6.52 -17.17
N SER A 177 -12.30 6.92 -17.03
CA SER A 177 -11.75 7.34 -15.75
C SER A 177 -12.45 8.58 -15.21
N GLN A 178 -12.72 9.60 -16.07
CA GLN A 178 -13.46 10.79 -15.68
C GLN A 178 -14.90 10.44 -15.24
N TYR A 179 -15.55 9.54 -15.96
CA TYR A 179 -16.88 9.06 -15.58
C TYR A 179 -16.89 8.37 -14.22
N CYS A 180 -15.88 7.52 -13.93
CA CYS A 180 -15.73 6.89 -12.62
C CYS A 180 -15.50 7.91 -11.49
N VAL A 181 -14.69 8.96 -11.74
CA VAL A 181 -14.45 10.05 -10.79
C VAL A 181 -15.74 10.82 -10.52
N LEU A 182 -16.53 11.16 -11.56
CA LEU A 182 -17.82 11.82 -11.40
C LEU A 182 -18.80 10.95 -10.62
N GLN A 183 -18.90 9.66 -10.91
CA GLN A 183 -19.71 8.73 -10.14
C GLN A 183 -19.30 8.69 -8.66
N PHE A 184 -18.01 8.58 -8.37
CA PHE A 184 -17.50 8.59 -7.01
C PHE A 184 -17.80 9.90 -6.29
N TYR A 185 -17.66 11.04 -6.99
CA TYR A 185 -18.02 12.35 -6.44
C TYR A 185 -19.49 12.43 -6.07
N PHE A 186 -20.39 12.12 -7.00
CA PHE A 186 -21.83 12.34 -6.80
C PHE A 186 -22.44 11.34 -5.82
N TRP A 187 -21.97 10.09 -5.82
CA TRP A 187 -22.55 9.02 -5.02
C TRP A 187 -21.88 8.78 -3.67
N ASP A 188 -20.61 9.18 -3.52
CA ASP A 188 -19.84 8.88 -2.31
C ASP A 188 -19.36 10.16 -1.61
N VAL A 189 -18.61 11.01 -2.30
CA VAL A 189 -17.94 12.17 -1.68
C VAL A 189 -18.92 13.29 -1.34
N ARG A 190 -19.78 13.68 -2.29
CA ARG A 190 -20.74 14.77 -2.10
C ARG A 190 -21.75 14.49 -0.98
N PRO A 191 -22.37 13.30 -0.87
CA PRO A 191 -23.20 12.94 0.28
C PRO A 191 -22.45 13.01 1.61
N ALA A 192 -21.22 12.50 1.66
CA ALA A 192 -20.38 12.57 2.84
C ALA A 192 -20.07 14.01 3.25
N ILE A 193 -19.69 14.89 2.32
CA ILE A 193 -19.48 16.32 2.59
C ILE A 193 -20.75 16.96 3.18
N ARG A 194 -21.92 16.67 2.61
CA ARG A 194 -23.19 17.21 3.13
C ARG A 194 -23.49 16.73 4.53
N ALA A 195 -23.27 15.46 4.81
CA ALA A 195 -23.47 14.88 6.13
C ALA A 195 -22.52 15.50 7.17
N ARG A 196 -21.22 15.62 6.81
CA ARG A 196 -20.20 16.20 7.71
C ARG A 196 -20.34 17.69 7.95
N ARG A 197 -20.92 18.45 7.00
CA ARG A 197 -21.30 19.86 7.23
C ARG A 197 -22.43 20.01 8.23
N ARG A 198 -23.35 19.05 8.29
CA ARG A 198 -24.48 19.05 9.25
C ARG A 198 -24.07 18.52 10.62
N SER A 199 -23.28 17.47 10.62
CA SER A 199 -22.82 16.77 11.83
C SER A 199 -21.34 16.37 11.66
N PRO A 200 -20.40 17.24 12.03
CA PRO A 200 -18.98 16.95 12.00
C PRO A 200 -18.64 15.72 12.82
N ARG A 201 -17.68 14.92 12.35
CA ARG A 201 -17.14 13.74 13.03
C ARG A 201 -15.62 13.84 13.09
N GLU A 202 -15.02 12.94 13.84
CA GLU A 202 -13.56 12.80 13.87
C GLU A 202 -13.08 11.97 12.68
N ASP A 203 -13.10 12.58 11.47
CA ASP A 203 -12.67 11.99 10.21
C ASP A 203 -11.98 13.03 9.31
N VAL A 204 -11.35 12.53 8.24
CA VAL A 204 -10.56 13.37 7.30
C VAL A 204 -11.45 14.40 6.59
N ILE A 205 -12.66 14.03 6.14
CA ILE A 205 -13.57 14.95 5.43
C ILE A 205 -13.98 16.11 6.36
N SER A 206 -14.37 15.84 7.59
CA SER A 206 -14.71 16.88 8.58
C SER A 206 -13.54 17.83 8.81
N HIS A 207 -12.31 17.27 8.90
CA HIS A 207 -11.11 18.07 9.05
C HIS A 207 -10.84 18.98 7.84
N LEU A 208 -10.99 18.45 6.62
CA LEU A 208 -10.80 19.23 5.39
C LEU A 208 -11.86 20.34 5.24
N ILE A 209 -13.12 20.06 5.61
CA ILE A 209 -14.20 21.06 5.63
C ILE A 209 -13.87 22.19 6.62
N ALA A 210 -13.43 21.85 7.86
CA ALA A 210 -13.05 22.83 8.87
C ALA A 210 -11.88 23.72 8.43
N ARG A 211 -11.04 23.25 7.51
CA ARG A 211 -9.95 24.02 6.88
C ARG A 211 -10.37 24.78 5.61
N GLY A 212 -11.67 24.82 5.31
CA GLY A 212 -12.18 25.56 4.15
C GLY A 212 -11.82 24.93 2.79
N ARG A 213 -11.44 23.64 2.76
CA ARG A 213 -11.09 22.99 1.48
C ARG A 213 -12.29 22.87 0.57
N SER A 214 -12.04 23.09 -0.73
CA SER A 214 -13.05 22.96 -1.78
C SER A 214 -13.49 21.51 -1.98
N HIS A 215 -14.65 21.30 -2.60
CA HIS A 215 -15.12 19.96 -2.95
C HIS A 215 -14.16 19.20 -3.86
N ARG A 216 -13.42 19.91 -4.74
CA ARG A 216 -12.43 19.32 -5.64
C ARG A 216 -11.22 18.80 -4.84
N GLU A 217 -10.71 19.58 -3.89
CA GLU A 217 -9.60 19.17 -3.02
C GLU A 217 -10.01 17.96 -2.16
N ILE A 218 -11.20 17.99 -1.56
CA ILE A 218 -11.74 16.88 -0.77
C ILE A 218 -11.88 15.61 -1.65
N LEU A 219 -12.41 15.74 -2.87
CA LEU A 219 -12.50 14.60 -3.81
C LEU A 219 -11.12 14.01 -4.11
N THR A 220 -10.13 14.86 -4.40
CA THR A 220 -8.77 14.41 -4.73
C THR A 220 -8.13 13.67 -3.54
N GLU A 221 -8.27 14.21 -2.32
CA GLU A 221 -7.82 13.53 -1.10
C GLU A 221 -8.54 12.19 -0.91
N CYS A 222 -9.86 12.12 -1.08
CA CYS A 222 -10.63 10.86 -0.99
C CYS A 222 -10.16 9.82 -2.00
N LEU A 223 -9.82 10.22 -3.24
CA LEU A 223 -9.27 9.32 -4.26
C LEU A 223 -7.88 8.81 -3.85
N MET A 224 -7.04 9.68 -3.28
CA MET A 224 -5.70 9.28 -2.80
C MET A 224 -5.78 8.30 -1.64
N TYR A 225 -6.65 8.55 -0.65
CA TYR A 225 -6.87 7.58 0.44
C TYR A 225 -7.45 6.26 -0.06
N GLY A 226 -8.32 6.32 -1.07
CA GLY A 226 -8.85 5.13 -1.73
C GLY A 226 -7.75 4.30 -2.41
N ALA A 227 -6.86 4.95 -3.17
CA ALA A 227 -5.74 4.28 -3.80
C ALA A 227 -4.77 3.70 -2.77
N ALA A 228 -4.37 4.51 -1.79
CA ALA A 228 -3.35 4.14 -0.82
C ALA A 228 -3.82 3.09 0.19
N GLY A 229 -5.07 3.18 0.68
CA GLY A 229 -5.54 2.32 1.76
C GLY A 229 -6.32 1.09 1.27
N MET A 230 -7.13 1.24 0.21
CA MET A 230 -8.03 0.16 -0.22
C MET A 230 -7.35 -0.83 -1.16
N ALA A 231 -6.60 -0.34 -2.15
CA ALA A 231 -5.96 -1.21 -3.12
C ALA A 231 -4.80 -2.00 -2.49
N THR A 232 -3.90 -1.32 -1.80
CA THR A 232 -2.70 -1.96 -1.24
C THR A 232 -3.02 -2.94 -0.12
N THR A 233 -3.94 -2.61 0.78
CA THR A 233 -4.34 -3.50 1.88
C THR A 233 -5.02 -4.77 1.37
N ARG A 234 -5.85 -4.67 0.31
CA ARG A 234 -6.40 -5.86 -0.36
C ARG A 234 -5.32 -6.82 -0.80
N GLU A 235 -4.32 -6.32 -1.53
CA GLU A 235 -3.25 -7.16 -2.07
C GLU A 235 -2.41 -7.77 -0.95
N PHE A 236 -2.13 -7.00 0.09
CA PHE A 236 -1.40 -7.47 1.26
C PHE A 236 -2.11 -8.63 1.96
N ILE A 237 -3.41 -8.51 2.24
CA ILE A 237 -4.20 -9.56 2.88
C ILE A 237 -4.20 -10.84 2.03
N VAL A 238 -4.39 -10.73 0.71
CA VAL A 238 -4.40 -11.90 -0.19
C VAL A 238 -3.03 -12.56 -0.24
N MET A 239 -1.94 -11.80 -0.31
CA MET A 239 -0.59 -12.35 -0.32
C MET A 239 -0.27 -13.04 1.01
N ALA A 240 -0.59 -12.41 2.13
CA ALA A 240 -0.38 -13.00 3.45
C ALA A 240 -1.17 -14.30 3.62
N ALA A 241 -2.45 -14.31 3.21
CA ALA A 241 -3.26 -15.51 3.23
C ALA A 241 -2.65 -16.64 2.38
N TRP A 242 -2.17 -16.31 1.17
CA TRP A 242 -1.54 -17.30 0.29
C TRP A 242 -0.31 -17.94 0.94
N HIS A 243 0.54 -17.16 1.59
CA HIS A 243 1.66 -17.68 2.37
C HIS A 243 1.21 -18.60 3.51
N LEU A 244 0.17 -18.23 4.24
CA LEU A 244 -0.36 -19.01 5.37
C LEU A 244 -1.07 -20.31 4.90
N PHE A 245 -1.77 -20.30 3.77
CA PHE A 245 -2.37 -21.52 3.21
C PHE A 245 -1.33 -22.56 2.79
N GLU A 246 -0.19 -22.12 2.26
CA GLU A 246 0.86 -23.03 1.77
C GLU A 246 1.86 -23.47 2.85
N ARG A 247 1.88 -22.81 4.02
CA ARG A 247 2.84 -23.11 5.11
C ARG A 247 2.11 -23.44 6.40
N ASN A 248 1.87 -24.75 6.62
CA ASN A 248 1.13 -25.20 7.79
C ASN A 248 1.74 -24.82 9.13
N GLU A 249 3.08 -24.86 9.24
CA GLU A 249 3.80 -24.46 10.46
C GLU A 249 3.61 -22.97 10.73
N LEU A 250 3.76 -22.12 9.69
CA LEU A 250 3.57 -20.68 9.82
C LEU A 250 2.12 -20.34 10.18
N LYS A 251 1.14 -21.06 9.57
CA LYS A 251 -0.29 -20.93 9.89
C LYS A 251 -0.57 -21.32 11.35
N ALA A 252 -0.02 -22.44 11.82
CA ALA A 252 -0.18 -22.90 13.20
C ALA A 252 0.41 -21.87 14.18
N ARG A 253 1.60 -21.34 13.90
CA ARG A 253 2.24 -20.28 14.67
C ARG A 253 1.39 -19.01 14.68
N PHE A 254 0.86 -18.58 13.53
CA PHE A 254 0.00 -17.41 13.39
C PHE A 254 -1.27 -17.53 14.24
N LEU A 255 -1.91 -18.70 14.25
CA LEU A 255 -3.13 -18.97 15.02
C LEU A 255 -2.90 -19.16 16.53
N GLY A 256 -1.76 -19.73 16.91
CA GLY A 256 -1.37 -19.96 18.30
C GLY A 256 -0.77 -18.74 18.97
N GLY A 257 -0.18 -17.82 18.20
CA GLY A 257 0.48 -16.64 18.68
C GLY A 257 -0.46 -15.55 19.17
N ASP A 258 0.09 -14.58 19.89
CA ASP A 258 -0.58 -13.34 20.25
C ASP A 258 -0.58 -12.34 19.09
N GLU A 259 -1.11 -11.13 19.32
CA GLU A 259 -1.17 -10.10 18.27
C GLU A 259 0.21 -9.60 17.83
N PRO A 260 1.17 -9.31 18.73
CA PRO A 260 2.54 -8.98 18.34
C PRO A 260 3.19 -10.05 17.45
N GLU A 261 3.01 -11.31 17.74
CA GLU A 261 3.55 -12.40 16.93
C GLU A 261 2.90 -12.48 15.54
N ARG A 262 1.59 -12.33 15.45
CA ARG A 262 0.89 -12.22 14.16
C ARG A 262 1.39 -11.05 13.33
N ILE A 263 1.61 -9.91 13.96
CA ILE A 263 2.17 -8.72 13.30
C ILE A 263 3.58 -9.01 12.80
N ALA A 264 4.44 -9.65 13.59
CA ALA A 264 5.81 -10.00 13.17
C ALA A 264 5.81 -10.92 11.93
N ILE A 265 4.93 -11.93 11.90
CA ILE A 265 4.75 -12.80 10.72
C ILE A 265 4.32 -11.98 9.50
N LEU A 266 3.35 -11.08 9.66
CA LEU A 266 2.83 -10.24 8.58
C LEU A 266 3.87 -9.23 8.07
N GLU A 267 4.66 -8.64 8.96
CA GLU A 267 5.76 -7.72 8.59
C GLU A 267 6.84 -8.45 7.80
N GLU A 268 7.17 -9.69 8.16
CA GLU A 268 8.17 -10.47 7.43
C GLU A 268 7.65 -10.90 6.05
N ILE A 269 6.37 -11.29 5.94
CA ILE A 269 5.75 -11.53 4.63
C ILE A 269 5.79 -10.26 3.79
N LEU A 270 5.45 -9.11 4.36
CA LEU A 270 5.45 -7.83 3.65
C LEU A 270 6.87 -7.37 3.25
N ARG A 271 7.89 -7.70 4.04
CA ARG A 271 9.29 -7.47 3.69
C ARG A 271 9.68 -8.23 2.43
N LEU A 272 9.32 -9.51 2.36
CA LEU A 272 9.64 -10.37 1.22
C LEU A 272 8.81 -10.01 -0.02
N GLU A 273 7.52 -9.74 0.19
CA GLU A 273 6.55 -9.48 -0.88
C GLU A 273 5.90 -8.09 -0.68
N PRO A 274 6.69 -7.00 -0.83
CA PRO A 274 6.16 -5.65 -0.68
C PRO A 274 5.11 -5.37 -1.76
N VAL A 275 3.93 -4.88 -1.34
CA VAL A 275 2.84 -4.60 -2.29
C VAL A 275 3.26 -3.55 -3.30
N VAL A 276 3.90 -2.48 -2.83
CA VAL A 276 4.50 -1.44 -3.67
C VAL A 276 5.95 -1.83 -3.93
N GLY A 277 6.25 -2.18 -5.18
CA GLY A 277 7.58 -2.69 -5.56
C GLY A 277 8.60 -1.59 -5.84
N ALA A 278 8.15 -0.36 -6.15
CA ALA A 278 9.05 0.75 -6.42
C ALA A 278 8.52 2.07 -5.82
N LEU A 279 9.40 2.83 -5.19
CA LEU A 279 9.14 4.19 -4.72
C LEU A 279 9.95 5.17 -5.57
N TYR A 280 9.25 6.07 -6.27
CA TYR A 280 9.91 7.04 -7.15
C TYR A 280 10.18 8.36 -6.44
N ARG A 281 11.37 8.92 -6.69
CA ARG A 281 11.78 10.25 -6.24
C ARG A 281 12.45 11.00 -7.38
N ARG A 282 12.41 12.33 -7.34
CA ARG A 282 13.17 13.16 -8.25
C ARG A 282 14.08 14.06 -7.43
N ALA A 283 15.37 14.09 -7.78
CA ALA A 283 16.35 14.94 -7.13
C ALA A 283 16.07 16.42 -7.50
N ASP A 284 15.99 17.30 -6.51
CA ASP A 284 15.76 18.73 -6.70
C ASP A 284 17.08 19.50 -6.92
N HIS A 285 18.20 18.94 -6.42
CA HIS A 285 19.57 19.42 -6.61
C HIS A 285 20.52 18.22 -6.63
N ASP A 286 21.80 18.45 -6.89
CA ASP A 286 22.83 17.42 -6.86
C ASP A 286 22.91 16.81 -5.45
N LEU A 287 22.92 15.48 -5.36
CA LEU A 287 23.06 14.76 -4.11
C LEU A 287 24.35 13.96 -4.09
N ALA A 288 25.03 13.96 -2.95
CA ALA A 288 26.14 13.05 -2.64
C ALA A 288 25.71 12.17 -1.47
N LEU A 289 25.61 10.86 -1.72
CA LEU A 289 25.14 9.87 -0.75
C LEU A 289 26.27 8.87 -0.50
N GLU A 290 26.39 8.39 0.73
CA GLU A 290 27.44 7.41 1.10
C GLU A 290 26.82 6.06 1.43
N ASP A 291 27.37 5.00 0.85
CA ASP A 291 27.00 3.63 1.19
C ASP A 291 28.21 2.70 1.08
N ALA A 292 28.41 1.87 2.09
CA ALA A 292 29.50 0.90 2.16
C ALA A 292 30.92 1.47 1.91
N GLY A 293 31.14 2.76 2.20
CA GLY A 293 32.42 3.45 2.01
C GLY A 293 32.61 4.04 0.61
N GLU A 294 31.59 4.01 -0.23
CA GLU A 294 31.56 4.65 -1.56
C GLU A 294 30.63 5.85 -1.56
N THR A 295 31.00 6.90 -2.31
CA THR A 295 30.16 8.10 -2.51
C THR A 295 29.47 8.04 -3.86
N PHE A 296 28.15 8.16 -3.85
CA PHE A 296 27.29 8.12 -5.03
C PHE A 296 26.80 9.54 -5.36
N HIS A 297 27.11 10.02 -6.57
CA HIS A 297 26.67 11.32 -7.04
C HIS A 297 25.42 11.19 -7.92
N ILE A 298 24.36 11.88 -7.54
CA ILE A 298 23.07 11.89 -8.24
C ILE A 298 22.81 13.31 -8.72
N PRO A 299 22.84 13.57 -10.05
CA PRO A 299 22.60 14.90 -10.59
C PRO A 299 21.18 15.41 -10.32
N ALA A 300 21.03 16.71 -10.20
CA ALA A 300 19.74 17.39 -10.15
C ALA A 300 18.82 16.97 -11.32
N GLY A 301 17.53 16.81 -11.04
CA GLY A 301 16.55 16.39 -12.02
C GLY A 301 16.50 14.87 -12.27
N SER A 302 17.44 14.07 -11.73
CA SER A 302 17.45 12.61 -11.88
C SER A 302 16.16 11.97 -11.33
N LEU A 303 15.59 11.04 -12.07
CA LEU A 303 14.51 10.17 -11.58
C LEU A 303 15.13 8.97 -10.88
N LEU A 304 14.74 8.74 -9.64
CA LEU A 304 15.19 7.63 -8.80
C LEU A 304 14.07 6.62 -8.65
N ALA A 305 14.33 5.36 -8.95
CA ALA A 305 13.43 4.24 -8.71
C ALA A 305 14.01 3.39 -7.57
N LEU A 306 13.47 3.55 -6.37
CA LEU A 306 13.87 2.76 -5.22
C LEU A 306 13.17 1.40 -5.31
N ASP A 307 13.92 0.36 -5.63
CA ASP A 307 13.42 -1.03 -5.66
C ASP A 307 13.22 -1.52 -4.23
N VAL A 308 11.98 -1.51 -3.78
CA VAL A 308 11.61 -1.88 -2.40
C VAL A 308 11.98 -3.33 -2.12
N ARG A 309 11.79 -4.23 -3.09
CA ARG A 309 12.09 -5.65 -2.93
C ARG A 309 13.60 -5.89 -2.84
N GLY A 310 14.37 -5.26 -3.73
CA GLY A 310 15.83 -5.32 -3.70
C GLY A 310 16.39 -4.79 -2.38
N ALA A 311 15.96 -3.60 -1.96
CA ALA A 311 16.37 -3.00 -0.70
C ALA A 311 15.97 -3.82 0.54
N ASN A 312 14.81 -4.47 0.51
CA ASN A 312 14.37 -5.34 1.59
C ASN A 312 15.11 -6.69 1.64
N ALA A 313 15.85 -7.03 0.60
CA ALA A 313 16.70 -8.23 0.51
C ALA A 313 18.19 -7.90 0.65
N ASP A 314 18.55 -6.67 0.99
CA ASP A 314 19.92 -6.25 1.28
C ASP A 314 20.46 -6.91 2.56
N SER A 315 21.77 -6.85 2.76
CA SER A 315 22.53 -7.40 3.89
C SER A 315 21.99 -6.98 5.26
N ILE A 316 21.30 -5.85 5.35
CA ILE A 316 20.61 -5.42 6.57
C ILE A 316 19.55 -6.43 7.05
N ALA A 317 19.03 -7.25 6.16
CA ALA A 317 18.13 -8.35 6.49
C ALA A 317 18.84 -9.63 6.96
N GLY A 318 20.17 -9.58 7.16
CA GLY A 318 21.00 -10.68 7.63
C GLY A 318 21.45 -11.65 6.53
N ASP A 319 22.05 -12.77 6.91
CA ASP A 319 22.74 -13.69 6.00
C ASP A 319 21.82 -14.36 4.97
N CYS A 320 20.55 -14.59 5.32
CA CYS A 320 19.55 -15.20 4.44
C CYS A 320 18.33 -14.27 4.22
N PRO A 321 18.48 -13.18 3.46
CA PRO A 321 17.43 -12.18 3.29
C PRO A 321 16.19 -12.70 2.54
N HIS A 322 16.29 -13.78 1.78
CA HIS A 322 15.18 -14.39 1.05
C HIS A 322 14.41 -15.46 1.84
N GLN A 323 14.91 -15.86 3.01
CA GLN A 323 14.20 -16.76 3.92
C GLN A 323 13.09 -16.00 4.65
N LEU A 324 11.90 -16.61 4.75
CA LEU A 324 10.82 -16.11 5.60
C LEU A 324 11.11 -16.48 7.05
N ASP A 325 11.48 -15.50 7.85
CA ASP A 325 11.89 -15.66 9.24
C ASP A 325 11.30 -14.53 10.11
N PRO A 326 10.14 -14.79 10.76
CA PRO A 326 9.52 -13.79 11.63
C PRO A 326 10.34 -13.40 12.86
N ASP A 327 11.30 -14.24 13.27
CA ASP A 327 12.16 -14.01 14.44
C ASP A 327 13.45 -13.26 14.09
N ARG A 328 13.59 -12.86 12.84
CA ARG A 328 14.74 -12.15 12.32
C ARG A 328 15.07 -10.92 13.17
N ALA A 329 16.21 -10.96 13.86
CA ALA A 329 16.71 -9.85 14.67
C ALA A 329 17.15 -8.69 13.77
N ARG A 330 16.64 -7.50 14.03
CA ARG A 330 17.01 -6.26 13.33
C ARG A 330 17.16 -5.13 14.32
N ALA A 331 18.37 -4.65 14.49
CA ALA A 331 18.63 -3.53 15.38
C ALA A 331 18.36 -2.20 14.69
N GLY A 332 17.46 -1.39 15.24
CA GLY A 332 17.27 0.01 14.83
C GLY A 332 16.55 0.26 13.50
N VAL A 333 15.95 -0.80 12.91
CA VAL A 333 15.15 -0.67 11.68
C VAL A 333 13.79 -1.36 11.84
N PRO A 334 12.74 -0.90 11.13
CA PRO A 334 11.43 -1.58 11.14
C PRO A 334 11.52 -3.02 10.63
N ALA A 335 10.68 -3.92 11.14
CA ALA A 335 10.67 -5.31 10.70
C ALA A 335 10.33 -5.47 9.21
N SER A 336 9.44 -4.66 8.68
CA SER A 336 9.07 -4.60 7.26
C SER A 336 10.05 -3.79 6.39
N LEU A 337 11.16 -3.34 6.95
CA LEU A 337 12.16 -2.46 6.31
C LEU A 337 11.51 -1.24 5.63
N ILE A 338 11.67 -1.08 4.30
CA ILE A 338 11.08 0.04 3.56
C ILE A 338 9.77 -0.29 2.84
N SER A 339 9.09 -1.40 3.17
CA SER A 339 7.79 -1.75 2.55
C SER A 339 6.71 -0.70 2.79
N PHE A 340 6.79 0.03 3.91
CA PHE A 340 5.95 1.19 4.21
C PHE A 340 6.63 2.53 3.89
N GLY A 341 7.73 2.53 3.16
CA GLY A 341 8.57 3.70 2.98
C GLY A 341 9.31 4.11 4.25
N ASP A 342 10.05 5.23 4.20
CA ASP A 342 10.75 5.82 5.35
C ASP A 342 10.70 7.37 5.27
N GLY A 343 11.21 8.04 6.31
CA GLY A 343 11.27 9.50 6.38
C GLY A 343 9.90 10.18 6.43
N PRO A 344 9.80 11.43 5.95
CA PRO A 344 8.58 12.24 6.05
C PRO A 344 7.36 11.60 5.39
N HIS A 345 7.54 10.84 4.31
CA HIS A 345 6.48 10.17 3.57
C HIS A 345 6.22 8.72 3.99
N ARG A 346 6.76 8.26 5.12
CA ARG A 346 6.45 6.92 5.64
C ARG A 346 4.93 6.73 5.75
N CYS A 347 4.44 5.54 5.35
CA CYS A 347 3.00 5.24 5.33
C CYS A 347 2.33 5.53 6.67
N PRO A 348 1.29 6.40 6.73
CA PRO A 348 0.56 6.66 7.96
C PRO A 348 -0.32 5.49 8.38
N GLY A 349 -0.75 4.69 7.41
CA GLY A 349 -1.67 3.57 7.61
C GLY A 349 -0.99 2.25 7.96
N ALA A 350 0.33 2.20 8.18
CA ALA A 350 1.06 0.96 8.42
C ALA A 350 0.45 0.12 9.55
N THR A 351 0.22 0.72 10.71
CA THR A 351 -0.41 0.04 11.87
C THR A 351 -1.82 -0.44 11.54
N ILE A 352 -2.60 0.34 10.78
CA ILE A 352 -3.96 -0.02 10.37
C ILE A 352 -3.92 -1.26 9.47
N ALA A 353 -3.09 -1.24 8.43
CA ALA A 353 -3.00 -2.33 7.46
C ALA A 353 -2.55 -3.65 8.11
N LEU A 354 -1.59 -3.59 9.02
CA LEU A 354 -1.12 -4.76 9.76
C LEU A 354 -2.19 -5.31 10.71
N GLN A 355 -2.84 -4.43 11.48
CA GLN A 355 -3.88 -4.84 12.42
C GLN A 355 -5.12 -5.38 11.69
N GLU A 356 -5.54 -4.74 10.62
CA GLU A 356 -6.64 -5.19 9.78
C GLU A 356 -6.38 -6.57 9.19
N ALA A 357 -5.17 -6.79 8.64
CA ALA A 357 -4.76 -8.09 8.12
C ALA A 357 -4.71 -9.15 9.24
N ALA A 358 -4.14 -8.82 10.40
CA ALA A 358 -4.04 -9.75 11.53
C ALA A 358 -5.42 -10.20 12.03
N ILE A 359 -6.35 -9.27 12.22
CA ILE A 359 -7.71 -9.57 12.70
C ILE A 359 -8.47 -10.40 11.66
N PHE A 360 -8.46 -9.98 10.40
CA PHE A 360 -9.21 -10.68 9.36
C PHE A 360 -8.68 -12.08 9.12
N LEU A 361 -7.36 -12.26 9.02
CA LEU A 361 -6.75 -13.57 8.78
C LEU A 361 -6.91 -14.51 9.98
N ASP A 362 -6.83 -14.01 11.22
CA ASP A 362 -7.12 -14.82 12.41
C ASP A 362 -8.55 -15.39 12.36
N ARG A 363 -9.54 -14.57 12.01
CA ARG A 363 -10.93 -15.03 11.86
C ARG A 363 -11.11 -16.00 10.70
N LEU A 364 -10.48 -15.71 9.56
CA LEU A 364 -10.56 -16.55 8.36
C LEU A 364 -9.99 -17.96 8.61
N PHE A 365 -8.80 -18.04 9.18
CA PHE A 365 -8.13 -19.34 9.39
C PHE A 365 -8.69 -20.16 10.56
N ARG A 366 -9.58 -19.59 11.38
CA ARG A 366 -10.36 -20.35 12.39
C ARG A 366 -11.65 -20.94 11.83
N VAL A 367 -11.96 -20.72 10.56
CA VAL A 367 -13.11 -21.39 9.92
C VAL A 367 -12.79 -22.87 9.74
N PRO A 368 -13.62 -23.81 10.21
CA PRO A 368 -13.43 -25.24 9.98
C PRO A 368 -13.35 -25.53 8.47
N GLY A 369 -12.48 -26.45 8.09
CA GLY A 369 -12.31 -26.87 6.69
C GLY A 369 -11.80 -25.80 5.72
N ILE A 370 -11.37 -24.63 6.22
CA ILE A 370 -10.91 -23.52 5.34
C ILE A 370 -9.74 -23.98 4.46
N SER A 371 -9.91 -23.84 3.17
CA SER A 371 -8.90 -24.19 2.17
C SER A 371 -8.84 -23.17 1.03
N LEU A 372 -7.71 -23.14 0.33
CA LEU A 372 -7.51 -22.33 -0.88
C LEU A 372 -7.75 -23.24 -2.09
N GLU A 373 -8.92 -23.14 -2.70
CA GLU A 373 -9.29 -23.90 -3.89
C GLU A 373 -8.51 -23.43 -5.12
N ASN A 374 -8.33 -22.13 -5.27
CA ASN A 374 -7.64 -21.52 -6.40
C ASN A 374 -6.69 -20.44 -5.93
N VAL A 375 -5.41 -20.57 -6.30
CA VAL A 375 -4.39 -19.56 -6.04
C VAL A 375 -4.66 -18.31 -6.87
N PRO A 376 -4.29 -17.12 -6.36
CA PRO A 376 -4.50 -15.90 -7.11
C PRO A 376 -3.61 -15.82 -8.36
N ALA A 377 -4.18 -15.28 -9.43
CA ALA A 377 -3.39 -14.79 -10.55
C ALA A 377 -2.70 -13.48 -10.13
N LEU A 378 -1.39 -13.40 -10.38
CA LEU A 378 -0.57 -12.24 -10.05
C LEU A 378 -0.30 -11.43 -11.30
N THR A 379 -0.61 -10.13 -11.26
CA THR A 379 -0.33 -9.16 -12.32
C THR A 379 0.30 -7.91 -11.73
N TRP A 380 0.87 -7.05 -12.58
CA TRP A 380 1.47 -5.79 -12.15
C TRP A 380 0.55 -4.60 -12.45
N ASN A 381 0.34 -3.74 -11.45
CA ASN A 381 -0.39 -2.48 -11.61
C ASN A 381 0.59 -1.29 -11.65
N PRO A 382 0.78 -0.66 -12.80
CA PRO A 382 1.72 0.46 -12.93
C PRO A 382 1.26 1.71 -12.15
N THR A 383 -0.04 1.86 -11.87
CA THR A 383 -0.57 3.04 -11.16
C THR A 383 -0.09 3.11 -9.72
N ILE A 384 -0.05 1.96 -9.05
CA ILE A 384 0.42 1.85 -7.66
C ILE A 384 1.87 1.34 -7.58
N ALA A 385 2.52 1.14 -8.74
CA ALA A 385 3.83 0.48 -8.84
C ALA A 385 3.88 -0.81 -8.00
N GLY A 386 2.84 -1.61 -8.06
CA GLY A 386 2.66 -2.78 -7.21
C GLY A 386 1.99 -3.95 -7.92
N TYR A 387 1.96 -5.11 -7.27
CA TYR A 387 1.24 -6.26 -7.78
C TYR A 387 -0.27 -6.20 -7.49
N GLU A 388 -1.02 -6.97 -8.27
CA GLU A 388 -2.44 -7.26 -8.07
C GLU A 388 -2.67 -8.76 -8.04
N LEU A 389 -3.46 -9.22 -7.07
CA LEU A 389 -3.84 -10.61 -6.88
C LEU A 389 -5.34 -10.78 -7.10
N ARG A 390 -5.70 -11.60 -8.08
CA ARG A 390 -7.11 -11.79 -8.46
C ARG A 390 -7.46 -13.25 -8.57
N GLY A 391 -8.71 -13.57 -8.25
CA GLY A 391 -9.26 -14.89 -8.45
C GLY A 391 -8.87 -15.90 -7.39
N ALA A 392 -8.34 -15.49 -6.24
CA ALA A 392 -8.16 -16.37 -5.10
C ALA A 392 -9.54 -16.83 -4.60
N ILE A 393 -9.77 -18.15 -4.60
CA ILE A 393 -11.03 -18.76 -4.13
C ILE A 393 -10.73 -19.53 -2.87
N VAL A 394 -11.51 -19.26 -1.83
CA VAL A 394 -11.50 -20.02 -0.57
C VAL A 394 -12.81 -20.75 -0.37
N THR A 395 -12.71 -21.95 0.20
CA THR A 395 -13.83 -22.80 0.55
C THR A 395 -13.83 -23.11 2.05
N ALA A 396 -15.01 -23.37 2.60
CA ALA A 396 -15.21 -23.81 3.98
C ALA A 396 -16.19 -24.99 3.95
N ASP A 397 -16.05 -25.89 4.93
CA ASP A 397 -16.96 -27.03 5.11
C ASP A 397 -18.33 -26.55 5.60
#